data_ee35e42701b16572fb8544bbecf6a6c2
#
_entry.id   ee35e42701b16572fb8544bbecf6a6c2
#
_cell.length_a   1.000
_cell.length_b   1.000
_cell.length_c   1.000
_cell.angle_alpha   90.00
_cell.angle_beta   90.00
_cell.angle_gamma   90.00
#
_symmetry.space_group_name_H-M   'P 1'
#
loop_
_entity.id
_entity.type
_entity.pdbx_description
1 polymer ?
#
loop_
_entity_poly.entity_id
_entity_poly.type
_entity_poly.pdbx_seq_one_letter_code
_entity_poly.pdbx_strand_id
1 'polypeptide(L)'
;MTIIEDQQAKYLIKSLQHHPSPYLIFCKDVGVEWMNQSAQYVFDTSEINDIGIAPILSHGTSKKIEAIGSSFQSDLELSLREIKFLLRSRIHEIPLDKEESFFLIEVLAQSEAALNALKNTISCLENDRIDMAYQKQYDLATGDLVSVETLLRLKDENGDIIPNDQLIPLVEGESLFSLVVLASMQKLKEIFVFKKDKKLDFTVYLNVSAYTVMQENFCNLILDFV
;
A
#
# COMPACT_ATOMS: atom_id res chain seq x y z
N MET A 1 28.79 4.91 -11.60
CA MET A 1 29.05 5.94 -10.56
C MET A 1 27.83 5.92 -9.67
N THR A 2 27.98 5.72 -8.37
CA THR A 2 26.82 5.76 -7.46
C THR A 2 26.39 7.22 -7.31
N ILE A 3 25.08 7.48 -7.33
CA ILE A 3 24.50 8.84 -7.17
C ILE A 3 25.00 9.51 -5.89
N ILE A 4 25.26 8.73 -4.85
CA ILE A 4 25.77 9.23 -3.55
C ILE A 4 27.13 9.95 -3.70
N GLU A 5 27.84 9.78 -4.79
CA GLU A 5 29.11 10.47 -5.07
C GLU A 5 28.90 11.82 -5.79
N ASP A 6 27.75 12.02 -6.44
CA ASP A 6 27.42 13.28 -7.11
C ASP A 6 27.20 14.43 -6.11
N GLN A 7 27.72 15.61 -6.47
CA GLN A 7 27.70 16.76 -5.57
C GLN A 7 26.29 17.35 -5.42
N GLN A 8 25.47 17.35 -6.47
CA GLN A 8 24.08 17.83 -6.41
C GLN A 8 23.22 16.88 -5.59
N ALA A 9 23.37 15.57 -5.79
CA ALA A 9 22.70 14.56 -5.00
C ALA A 9 23.05 14.66 -3.50
N LYS A 10 24.31 14.93 -3.16
CA LYS A 10 24.74 15.15 -1.76
C LYS A 10 24.03 16.34 -1.10
N TYR A 11 23.86 17.45 -1.81
CA TYR A 11 23.10 18.60 -1.30
C TYR A 11 21.63 18.26 -1.09
N LEU A 12 21.01 17.57 -2.05
CA LEU A 12 19.62 17.15 -1.99
C LEU A 12 19.39 16.21 -0.81
N ILE A 13 20.21 15.17 -0.68
CA ILE A 13 20.21 14.22 0.43
C ILE A 13 20.26 14.97 1.77
N LYS A 14 21.22 15.88 1.93
CA LYS A 14 21.37 16.65 3.17
C LYS A 14 20.15 17.52 3.49
N SER A 15 19.51 18.11 2.47
CA SER A 15 18.33 18.95 2.66
C SER A 15 17.07 18.17 2.98
N LEU A 16 16.96 16.93 2.47
CA LEU A 16 15.76 16.10 2.60
C LEU A 16 15.85 15.07 3.74
N GLN A 17 17.02 14.87 4.37
CA GLN A 17 17.24 13.84 5.38
C GLN A 17 16.21 13.84 6.51
N HIS A 18 15.80 15.01 6.96
CA HIS A 18 14.83 15.21 8.04
C HIS A 18 13.51 15.83 7.56
N HIS A 19 13.26 15.80 6.25
CA HIS A 19 12.00 16.30 5.71
C HIS A 19 10.84 15.42 6.17
N PRO A 20 9.66 15.98 6.52
CA PRO A 20 8.52 15.21 7.00
C PRO A 20 7.89 14.29 5.94
N SER A 21 7.96 14.66 4.66
CA SER A 21 7.51 13.76 3.59
C SER A 21 8.53 12.67 3.34
N PRO A 22 8.09 11.43 3.03
CA PRO A 22 8.98 10.36 2.63
C PRO A 22 9.57 10.61 1.25
N TYR A 23 10.89 10.57 1.16
CA TYR A 23 11.64 10.70 -0.10
C TYR A 23 12.52 9.49 -0.36
N LEU A 24 12.56 9.09 -1.62
CA LEU A 24 13.43 8.04 -2.15
C LEU A 24 14.24 8.61 -3.33
N ILE A 25 15.47 8.17 -3.48
CA ILE A 25 16.26 8.36 -4.70
C ILE A 25 16.35 7.01 -5.43
N PHE A 26 15.94 7.01 -6.68
CA PHE A 26 15.92 5.83 -7.53
C PHE A 26 16.76 6.05 -8.79
N CYS A 27 17.59 5.07 -9.11
CA CYS A 27 18.33 4.94 -10.35
C CYS A 27 17.79 3.79 -11.18
N LYS A 28 17.62 4.03 -12.48
CA LYS A 28 17.03 3.05 -13.40
C LYS A 28 17.79 1.71 -13.43
N ASP A 29 19.12 1.76 -13.36
CA ASP A 29 19.96 0.57 -13.51
C ASP A 29 20.42 -0.03 -12.17
N VAL A 30 20.18 0.67 -11.06
CA VAL A 30 20.67 0.29 -9.72
C VAL A 30 19.53 0.01 -8.75
N GLY A 31 18.41 0.71 -8.88
CA GLY A 31 17.28 0.62 -7.95
C GLY A 31 17.22 1.80 -6.98
N VAL A 32 16.70 1.58 -5.78
CA VAL A 32 16.69 2.59 -4.71
C VAL A 32 18.08 2.71 -4.13
N GLU A 33 18.63 3.93 -4.14
CA GLU A 33 19.96 4.20 -3.59
C GLU A 33 19.93 4.95 -2.26
N TRP A 34 18.85 5.62 -1.97
CA TRP A 34 18.72 6.38 -0.74
C TRP A 34 17.25 6.60 -0.36
N MET A 35 17.00 6.73 0.93
CA MET A 35 15.74 7.16 1.50
C MET A 35 15.96 8.01 2.74
N ASN A 36 15.07 8.98 2.95
CA ASN A 36 15.13 9.82 4.14
C ASN A 36 14.51 9.14 5.37
N GLN A 37 14.65 9.77 6.55
CA GLN A 37 14.12 9.21 7.81
C GLN A 37 12.61 8.98 7.77
N SER A 38 11.85 9.84 7.10
CA SER A 38 10.40 9.67 6.96
C SER A 38 10.05 8.45 6.11
N ALA A 39 10.81 8.17 5.04
CA ALA A 39 10.62 6.97 4.24
C ALA A 39 11.00 5.71 5.04
N GLN A 40 12.13 5.74 5.77
CA GLN A 40 12.52 4.64 6.66
C GLN A 40 11.44 4.33 7.70
N TYR A 41 10.81 5.37 8.26
CA TYR A 41 9.72 5.22 9.21
C TYR A 41 8.47 4.59 8.58
N VAL A 42 8.06 5.05 7.39
CA VAL A 42 6.84 4.57 6.70
C VAL A 42 6.99 3.13 6.25
N PHE A 43 8.15 2.77 5.71
CA PHE A 43 8.42 1.42 5.20
C PHE A 43 8.97 0.46 6.27
N ASP A 44 9.14 0.94 7.49
CA ASP A 44 9.65 0.18 8.64
C ASP A 44 10.96 -0.57 8.31
N THR A 45 11.85 0.08 7.54
CA THR A 45 13.15 -0.46 7.17
C THR A 45 14.19 0.64 7.00
N SER A 46 15.44 0.35 7.37
CA SER A 46 16.62 1.14 7.03
C SER A 46 17.36 0.58 5.81
N GLU A 47 16.98 -0.61 5.35
CA GLU A 47 17.65 -1.32 4.27
C GLU A 47 17.03 -0.94 2.92
N ILE A 48 17.77 -0.23 2.08
CA ILE A 48 17.30 0.20 0.76
C ILE A 48 17.01 -0.98 -0.17
N ASN A 49 17.66 -2.13 0.02
CA ASN A 49 17.45 -3.34 -0.77
C ASN A 49 16.09 -4.01 -0.50
N ASP A 50 15.41 -3.68 0.58
CA ASP A 50 14.07 -4.17 0.88
C ASP A 50 13.03 -3.52 -0.04
N ILE A 51 13.36 -2.38 -0.65
CA ILE A 51 12.44 -1.59 -1.46
C ILE A 51 12.79 -1.74 -2.93
N GLY A 52 11.89 -2.32 -3.69
CA GLY A 52 11.94 -2.35 -5.15
C GLY A 52 10.99 -1.32 -5.74
N ILE A 53 11.37 -0.75 -6.87
CA ILE A 53 10.51 0.11 -7.68
C ILE A 53 10.43 -0.54 -9.06
N ALA A 54 9.21 -0.90 -9.47
CA ALA A 54 9.01 -1.40 -10.82
C ALA A 54 9.32 -0.28 -11.82
N PRO A 55 9.98 -0.59 -12.93
CA PRO A 55 10.28 0.40 -13.95
C PRO A 55 8.97 0.88 -14.59
N ILE A 56 8.43 1.98 -14.08
CA ILE A 56 7.15 2.60 -14.49
C ILE A 56 7.22 3.13 -15.92
N LEU A 57 8.41 3.29 -16.45
CA LEU A 57 8.66 3.88 -17.75
C LEU A 57 8.32 2.96 -18.94
N SER A 58 7.77 1.76 -18.73
CA SER A 58 7.50 0.81 -19.81
C SER A 58 6.04 0.63 -20.21
N HIS A 59 5.06 1.18 -19.49
CA HIS A 59 3.64 1.00 -19.85
C HIS A 59 2.90 2.34 -20.00
N GLY A 60 2.96 2.89 -21.22
CA GLY A 60 1.86 3.68 -21.78
C GLY A 60 1.75 5.16 -21.44
N THR A 61 2.62 5.77 -20.68
CA THR A 61 2.71 7.23 -20.61
C THR A 61 3.77 7.78 -21.55
N SER A 62 3.56 7.54 -22.85
CA SER A 62 4.21 8.30 -23.94
C SER A 62 3.73 9.76 -23.99
N LYS A 63 3.44 10.38 -22.86
CA LYS A 63 3.41 11.83 -22.74
C LYS A 63 4.83 12.24 -22.40
N LYS A 64 5.54 12.62 -23.47
CA LYS A 64 6.78 13.37 -23.49
C LYS A 64 7.10 14.00 -22.14
N ILE A 65 8.17 13.50 -21.50
CA ILE A 65 8.91 14.27 -20.52
C ILE A 65 9.57 15.39 -21.34
N GLU A 66 8.87 16.51 -21.50
CA GLU A 66 9.28 17.59 -22.42
C GLU A 66 10.14 18.67 -21.76
N ALA A 67 10.56 18.51 -20.51
CA ALA A 67 11.49 19.46 -19.91
C ALA A 67 12.38 18.79 -18.88
N ILE A 68 13.67 18.96 -19.01
CA ILE A 68 14.67 18.76 -17.96
C ILE A 68 14.18 19.50 -16.70
N GLY A 69 14.02 18.78 -15.58
CA GLY A 69 13.48 19.33 -14.34
C GLY A 69 11.94 19.28 -14.18
N SER A 70 11.23 18.51 -15.01
CA SER A 70 9.80 18.32 -14.87
C SER A 70 9.46 17.38 -13.71
N SER A 71 8.49 17.80 -12.89
CA SER A 71 7.86 16.92 -11.93
C SER A 71 6.50 16.44 -12.45
N PHE A 72 6.16 15.20 -12.21
CA PHE A 72 4.84 14.65 -12.52
C PHE A 72 4.34 13.78 -11.37
N GLN A 73 3.02 13.68 -11.25
CA GLN A 73 2.40 12.77 -10.29
C GLN A 73 2.02 11.47 -10.97
N SER A 74 2.30 10.36 -10.33
CA SER A 74 1.93 9.03 -10.79
C SER A 74 1.71 8.11 -9.61
N ASP A 75 0.92 7.07 -9.83
CA ASP A 75 0.90 5.94 -8.93
C ASP A 75 2.12 5.08 -9.26
N LEU A 76 2.99 4.91 -8.28
CA LEU A 76 4.26 4.21 -8.38
C LEU A 76 4.11 2.81 -7.81
N GLU A 77 4.38 1.78 -8.60
CA GLU A 77 4.45 0.42 -8.08
C GLU A 77 5.75 0.25 -7.30
N LEU A 78 5.57 0.06 -5.99
CA LEU A 78 6.64 -0.30 -5.08
C LEU A 78 6.50 -1.75 -4.67
N SER A 79 7.63 -2.38 -4.43
CA SER A 79 7.68 -3.63 -3.69
C SER A 79 8.46 -3.41 -2.40
N LEU A 80 7.91 -3.87 -1.30
CA LEU A 80 8.60 -3.93 -0.03
C LEU A 80 8.69 -5.39 0.35
N ARG A 81 9.91 -5.95 0.31
CA ARG A 81 10.12 -7.39 0.42
C ARG A 81 9.27 -8.15 -0.63
N GLU A 82 8.22 -8.87 -0.21
CA GLU A 82 7.33 -9.62 -1.11
C GLU A 82 6.00 -8.92 -1.44
N ILE A 83 5.70 -7.81 -0.76
CA ILE A 83 4.46 -7.06 -0.92
C ILE A 83 4.60 -6.03 -2.02
N LYS A 84 3.74 -6.08 -3.04
CA LYS A 84 3.66 -5.10 -4.13
C LYS A 84 2.42 -4.25 -3.98
N PHE A 85 2.59 -2.93 -4.10
CA PHE A 85 1.50 -1.97 -3.99
C PHE A 85 1.79 -0.70 -4.79
N LEU A 86 0.75 0.07 -5.08
CA LEU A 86 0.88 1.37 -5.72
C LEU A 86 0.82 2.47 -4.67
N LEU A 87 1.75 3.41 -4.74
CA LEU A 87 1.71 4.63 -3.93
C LEU A 87 1.64 5.86 -4.82
N ARG A 88 0.74 6.77 -4.49
CA ARG A 88 0.70 8.08 -5.13
C ARG A 88 1.97 8.82 -4.83
N SER A 89 2.67 9.21 -5.88
CA SER A 89 4.00 9.80 -5.76
C SER A 89 4.15 11.00 -6.68
N ARG A 90 5.00 11.95 -6.27
CA ARG A 90 5.53 12.99 -7.14
C ARG A 90 6.95 12.60 -7.51
N ILE A 91 7.21 12.53 -8.80
CA ILE A 91 8.48 12.08 -9.35
C ILE A 91 9.15 13.27 -10.01
N HIS A 92 10.40 13.53 -9.62
CA HIS A 92 11.25 14.55 -10.22
C HIS A 92 12.41 13.86 -10.90
N GLU A 93 12.56 14.05 -12.19
CA GLU A 93 13.74 13.62 -12.91
C GLU A 93 14.84 14.66 -12.75
N ILE A 94 15.99 14.23 -12.26
CA ILE A 94 17.16 15.09 -12.02
C ILE A 94 18.28 14.59 -12.90
N PRO A 95 18.67 15.35 -13.95
CA PRO A 95 19.76 14.97 -14.82
C PRO A 95 21.10 15.08 -14.10
N LEU A 96 21.93 14.07 -14.26
CA LEU A 96 23.33 14.08 -13.79
C LEU A 96 24.25 14.64 -14.88
N ASP A 97 24.22 14.02 -16.06
CA ASP A 97 24.99 14.36 -17.24
C ASP A 97 24.18 14.04 -18.51
N LYS A 98 24.81 14.11 -19.69
CA LYS A 98 24.09 14.06 -20.98
C LYS A 98 23.26 12.79 -21.23
N GLU A 99 23.47 11.70 -20.50
CA GLU A 99 22.79 10.41 -20.71
C GLU A 99 22.28 9.75 -19.41
N GLU A 100 22.59 10.29 -18.24
CA GLU A 100 22.20 9.71 -16.95
C GLU A 100 21.27 10.67 -16.18
N SER A 101 20.22 10.12 -15.59
CA SER A 101 19.34 10.83 -14.66
C SER A 101 18.99 9.93 -13.49
N PHE A 102 18.69 10.56 -12.38
CA PHE A 102 18.04 9.88 -11.26
C PHE A 102 16.68 10.46 -10.97
N PHE A 103 15.86 9.72 -10.25
CA PHE A 103 14.53 10.13 -9.89
C PHE A 103 14.47 10.38 -8.39
N LEU A 104 14.07 11.60 -8.02
CA LEU A 104 13.65 11.88 -6.66
C LEU A 104 12.16 11.61 -6.57
N ILE A 105 11.78 10.72 -5.70
CA ILE A 105 10.41 10.27 -5.50
C ILE A 105 9.94 10.77 -4.13
N GLU A 106 8.90 11.60 -4.13
CA GLU A 106 8.17 12.01 -2.94
C GLU A 106 6.90 11.18 -2.83
N VAL A 107 6.74 10.44 -1.74
CA VAL A 107 5.47 9.76 -1.46
C VAL A 107 4.47 10.82 -0.97
N LEU A 108 3.35 10.94 -1.67
CA LEU A 108 2.34 11.95 -1.36
C LEU A 108 1.38 11.41 -0.30
N ALA A 109 1.46 11.98 0.89
CA ALA A 109 0.48 11.76 1.95
C ALA A 109 -0.16 13.10 2.35
N GLN A 110 -1.44 13.07 2.67
CA GLN A 110 -2.19 14.29 2.97
C GLN A 110 -1.84 14.86 4.36
N SER A 111 -1.32 14.03 5.27
CA SER A 111 -1.00 14.41 6.65
C SER A 111 -0.08 13.39 7.33
N GLU A 112 0.48 13.74 8.49
CA GLU A 112 1.21 12.81 9.34
C GLU A 112 0.34 11.61 9.76
N ALA A 113 -0.95 11.84 10.01
CA ALA A 113 -1.89 10.75 10.31
C ALA A 113 -2.02 9.77 9.14
N ALA A 114 -2.01 10.26 7.88
CA ALA A 114 -2.03 9.40 6.70
C ALA A 114 -0.73 8.60 6.55
N LEU A 115 0.42 9.18 6.86
CA LEU A 115 1.70 8.44 6.89
C LEU A 115 1.72 7.33 7.93
N ASN A 116 1.20 7.62 9.13
CA ASN A 116 1.09 6.62 10.20
C ASN A 116 0.11 5.50 9.83
N ALA A 117 -1.02 5.84 9.19
CA ALA A 117 -1.99 4.87 8.71
C ALA A 117 -1.38 3.96 7.62
N LEU A 118 -0.61 4.54 6.71
CA LEU A 118 0.12 3.81 5.67
C LEU A 118 1.13 2.83 6.29
N LYS A 119 1.98 3.30 7.22
CA LYS A 119 2.92 2.46 7.96
C LYS A 119 2.22 1.30 8.65
N ASN A 120 1.16 1.60 9.42
CA ASN A 120 0.41 0.56 10.15
C ASN A 120 -0.18 -0.48 9.19
N THR A 121 -0.69 -0.06 8.04
CA THR A 121 -1.25 -0.95 7.03
C THR A 121 -0.19 -1.86 6.43
N ILE A 122 0.97 -1.32 6.06
CA ILE A 122 2.12 -2.09 5.58
C ILE A 122 2.53 -3.13 6.62
N SER A 123 2.72 -2.69 7.86
CA SER A 123 3.15 -3.54 8.97
C SER A 123 2.13 -4.66 9.28
N CYS A 124 0.82 -4.38 9.14
CA CYS A 124 -0.22 -5.40 9.29
C CYS A 124 -0.16 -6.45 8.18
N LEU A 125 0.09 -6.04 6.93
CA LEU A 125 0.23 -6.95 5.79
C LEU A 125 1.47 -7.84 5.93
N GLU A 126 2.62 -7.25 6.25
CA GLU A 126 3.89 -7.97 6.39
C GLU A 126 3.89 -9.02 7.50
N ASN A 127 3.20 -8.72 8.60
CA ASN A 127 3.22 -9.56 9.79
C ASN A 127 1.94 -10.38 9.99
N ASP A 128 1.10 -10.51 8.95
CA ASP A 128 -0.20 -11.21 8.99
C ASP A 128 -1.08 -10.79 10.20
N ARG A 129 -1.05 -9.49 10.53
CA ARG A 129 -1.84 -8.93 11.64
C ARG A 129 -3.21 -8.41 11.19
N ILE A 130 -3.80 -9.14 10.24
CA ILE A 130 -5.14 -8.91 9.71
C ILE A 130 -6.04 -10.02 10.24
N ASP A 131 -7.16 -9.63 10.84
CA ASP A 131 -8.14 -10.54 11.42
C ASP A 131 -9.56 -10.10 11.06
N MET A 132 -10.55 -10.95 11.30
CA MET A 132 -11.95 -10.68 11.00
C MET A 132 -12.81 -10.90 12.24
N ALA A 133 -13.63 -9.92 12.57
CA ALA A 133 -14.73 -10.11 13.49
C ALA A 133 -16.01 -10.40 12.71
N TYR A 134 -16.92 -11.12 13.33
CA TYR A 134 -18.15 -11.59 12.70
C TYR A 134 -19.38 -11.10 13.47
N GLN A 135 -20.15 -10.21 12.84
CA GLN A 135 -21.41 -9.71 13.42
C GLN A 135 -22.59 -10.51 12.87
N LYS A 136 -23.23 -11.26 13.75
CA LYS A 136 -24.38 -12.10 13.40
C LYS A 136 -25.63 -11.25 13.20
N GLN A 137 -26.43 -11.59 12.19
CA GLN A 137 -27.71 -10.97 11.89
C GLN A 137 -28.79 -12.05 11.91
N TYR A 138 -29.84 -11.81 12.63
CA TYR A 138 -30.92 -12.76 12.87
C TYR A 138 -32.25 -12.26 12.29
N ASP A 139 -33.04 -13.17 11.75
CA ASP A 139 -34.43 -12.90 11.44
C ASP A 139 -35.20 -12.65 12.75
N LEU A 140 -35.88 -11.51 12.84
CA LEU A 140 -36.57 -11.12 14.07
C LEU A 140 -37.86 -11.93 14.33
N ALA A 141 -38.44 -12.56 13.31
CA ALA A 141 -39.65 -13.34 13.44
C ALA A 141 -39.37 -14.79 13.85
N THR A 142 -38.30 -15.38 13.30
CA THR A 142 -37.96 -16.79 13.53
C THR A 142 -36.83 -16.98 14.54
N GLY A 143 -35.98 -15.97 14.74
CA GLY A 143 -34.79 -16.07 15.56
C GLY A 143 -33.64 -16.81 14.86
N ASP A 144 -33.77 -17.13 13.57
CA ASP A 144 -32.74 -17.84 12.82
C ASP A 144 -31.61 -16.93 12.41
N LEU A 145 -30.36 -17.46 12.36
CA LEU A 145 -29.20 -16.78 11.80
C LEU A 145 -29.35 -16.74 10.29
N VAL A 146 -29.50 -15.53 9.73
CA VAL A 146 -29.67 -15.33 8.28
C VAL A 146 -28.39 -14.87 7.59
N SER A 147 -27.55 -14.14 8.32
CA SER A 147 -26.32 -13.62 7.73
C SER A 147 -25.26 -13.29 8.78
N VAL A 148 -24.06 -13.07 8.30
CA VAL A 148 -22.92 -12.63 9.10
C VAL A 148 -22.21 -11.51 8.34
N GLU A 149 -22.09 -10.34 8.94
CA GLU A 149 -21.25 -9.27 8.43
C GLU A 149 -19.81 -9.47 8.93
N THR A 150 -18.87 -9.39 8.02
CA THR A 150 -17.45 -9.50 8.34
C THR A 150 -16.85 -8.12 8.52
N LEU A 151 -16.17 -7.92 9.64
CA LEU A 151 -15.60 -6.65 10.03
C LEU A 151 -14.10 -6.80 10.20
N LEU A 152 -13.36 -6.11 9.33
CA LEU A 152 -11.90 -6.05 9.36
C LEU A 152 -11.37 -5.65 10.74
N ARG A 153 -10.31 -6.31 11.18
CA ARG A 153 -9.55 -5.98 12.40
C ARG A 153 -8.07 -5.99 12.07
N LEU A 154 -7.48 -4.80 12.02
CA LEU A 154 -6.03 -4.64 11.96
C LEU A 154 -5.50 -4.57 13.37
N LYS A 155 -4.37 -5.24 13.64
CA LYS A 155 -3.75 -5.29 14.97
C LYS A 155 -2.40 -4.61 14.92
N ASP A 156 -2.08 -3.84 15.94
CA ASP A 156 -0.75 -3.26 16.12
C ASP A 156 0.28 -4.32 16.56
N GLU A 157 1.49 -3.89 16.86
CA GLU A 157 2.60 -4.76 17.31
C GLU A 157 2.32 -5.44 18.64
N ASN A 158 1.47 -4.85 19.48
CA ASN A 158 1.08 -5.40 20.78
C ASN A 158 -0.12 -6.34 20.68
N GLY A 159 -0.75 -6.45 19.49
CA GLY A 159 -1.96 -7.20 19.26
C GLY A 159 -3.24 -6.42 19.56
N ASP A 160 -3.15 -5.13 19.87
CA ASP A 160 -4.30 -4.27 20.10
C ASP A 160 -4.96 -3.88 18.77
N ILE A 161 -6.30 -3.78 18.77
CA ILE A 161 -7.04 -3.45 17.56
C ILE A 161 -6.84 -1.98 17.21
N ILE A 162 -6.37 -1.73 15.99
CA ILE A 162 -6.33 -0.38 15.42
C ILE A 162 -7.76 0.02 15.04
N PRO A 163 -8.29 1.16 15.54
CA PRO A 163 -9.65 1.57 15.23
C PRO A 163 -9.84 1.85 13.73
N ASN A 164 -10.81 1.17 13.12
CA ASN A 164 -11.08 1.28 11.67
C ASN A 164 -11.50 2.69 11.24
N ASP A 165 -12.24 3.41 12.07
CA ASP A 165 -12.69 4.78 11.83
C ASP A 165 -11.54 5.78 11.77
N GLN A 166 -10.40 5.46 12.37
CA GLN A 166 -9.18 6.28 12.32
C GLN A 166 -8.28 5.92 11.14
N LEU A 167 -8.27 4.66 10.72
CA LEU A 167 -7.34 4.16 9.71
C LEU A 167 -7.96 4.13 8.31
N ILE A 168 -9.15 3.55 8.16
CA ILE A 168 -9.75 3.31 6.84
C ILE A 168 -9.90 4.60 6.02
N PRO A 169 -10.42 5.73 6.56
CA PRO A 169 -10.57 6.96 5.77
C PRO A 169 -9.26 7.52 5.21
N LEU A 170 -8.11 7.13 5.81
CA LEU A 170 -6.80 7.62 5.40
C LEU A 170 -6.13 6.74 4.33
N VAL A 171 -6.55 5.48 4.21
CA VAL A 171 -5.92 4.50 3.29
C VAL A 171 -6.89 3.90 2.28
N GLU A 172 -8.18 4.13 2.41
CA GLU A 172 -9.22 3.54 1.55
C GLU A 172 -9.04 3.87 0.06
N GLY A 173 -8.52 5.05 -0.26
CA GLY A 173 -8.22 5.49 -1.61
C GLY A 173 -6.85 5.00 -2.15
N GLU A 174 -6.09 4.27 -1.35
CA GLU A 174 -4.77 3.76 -1.74
C GLU A 174 -4.87 2.29 -2.18
N SER A 175 -4.07 1.91 -3.17
CA SER A 175 -4.06 0.51 -3.66
C SER A 175 -3.61 -0.48 -2.58
N LEU A 176 -2.84 -0.02 -1.60
CA LEU A 176 -2.44 -0.81 -0.44
C LEU A 176 -3.65 -1.36 0.33
N PHE A 177 -4.76 -0.59 0.41
CA PHE A 177 -5.97 -1.04 1.06
C PHE A 177 -6.64 -2.20 0.30
N SER A 178 -6.51 -2.25 -1.02
CA SER A 178 -6.97 -3.39 -1.81
C SER A 178 -6.27 -4.70 -1.41
N LEU A 179 -4.98 -4.63 -1.05
CA LEU A 179 -4.24 -5.79 -0.51
C LEU A 179 -4.77 -6.23 0.85
N VAL A 180 -5.17 -5.28 1.70
CA VAL A 180 -5.83 -5.59 2.98
C VAL A 180 -7.15 -6.32 2.75
N VAL A 181 -7.95 -5.88 1.77
CA VAL A 181 -9.19 -6.56 1.39
C VAL A 181 -8.92 -7.99 0.91
N LEU A 182 -7.90 -8.18 0.06
CA LEU A 182 -7.51 -9.50 -0.42
C LEU A 182 -7.03 -10.42 0.71
N ALA A 183 -6.20 -9.91 1.61
CA ALA A 183 -5.76 -10.68 2.78
C ALA A 183 -6.97 -11.05 3.67
N SER A 184 -7.93 -10.13 3.83
CA SER A 184 -9.18 -10.39 4.55
C SER A 184 -9.99 -11.50 3.89
N MET A 185 -10.07 -11.54 2.57
CA MET A 185 -10.76 -12.60 1.84
C MET A 185 -10.13 -13.97 2.11
N GLN A 186 -8.78 -14.06 2.23
CA GLN A 186 -8.14 -15.32 2.60
C GLN A 186 -8.58 -15.81 3.99
N LYS A 187 -8.75 -14.89 4.96
CA LYS A 187 -9.28 -15.25 6.30
C LYS A 187 -10.74 -15.73 6.24
N LEU A 188 -11.54 -15.24 5.27
CA LEU A 188 -12.93 -15.69 5.12
C LEU A 188 -13.06 -17.17 4.71
N LYS A 189 -12.02 -17.79 4.17
CA LYS A 189 -12.06 -19.23 3.85
C LYS A 189 -12.42 -20.06 5.07
N GLU A 190 -11.98 -19.67 6.24
CA GLU A 190 -12.25 -20.37 7.49
C GLU A 190 -13.75 -20.42 7.83
N ILE A 191 -14.48 -19.28 7.64
CA ILE A 191 -15.92 -19.26 7.89
C ILE A 191 -16.71 -20.08 6.88
N PHE A 192 -16.26 -20.17 5.62
CA PHE A 192 -16.89 -21.03 4.62
C PHE A 192 -16.68 -22.50 4.93
N VAL A 193 -15.48 -22.90 5.37
CA VAL A 193 -15.21 -24.26 5.85
C VAL A 193 -16.10 -24.56 7.06
N PHE A 194 -16.14 -23.69 8.05
CA PHE A 194 -16.99 -23.84 9.23
C PHE A 194 -18.47 -23.98 8.87
N LYS A 195 -18.97 -23.11 7.97
CA LYS A 195 -20.35 -23.15 7.47
C LYS A 195 -20.68 -24.52 6.84
N LYS A 196 -19.77 -25.02 6.00
CA LYS A 196 -19.91 -26.33 5.34
C LYS A 196 -19.92 -27.49 6.34
N ASP A 197 -18.96 -27.52 7.25
CA ASP A 197 -18.80 -28.59 8.24
C ASP A 197 -19.99 -28.66 9.21
N LYS A 198 -20.53 -27.52 9.58
CA LYS A 198 -21.69 -27.43 10.48
C LYS A 198 -23.03 -27.48 9.75
N LYS A 199 -23.04 -27.58 8.41
CA LYS A 199 -24.24 -27.56 7.56
C LYS A 199 -25.15 -26.35 7.84
N LEU A 200 -24.52 -25.19 8.04
CA LEU A 200 -25.22 -23.93 8.30
C LEU A 200 -25.52 -23.23 6.98
N ASP A 201 -26.68 -22.60 6.90
CA ASP A 201 -27.10 -21.80 5.75
C ASP A 201 -27.32 -20.34 6.18
N PHE A 202 -26.30 -19.49 5.88
CA PHE A 202 -26.36 -18.05 6.11
C PHE A 202 -25.50 -17.34 5.06
N THR A 203 -25.81 -16.08 4.80
CA THR A 203 -25.03 -15.24 3.88
C THR A 203 -23.84 -14.60 4.62
N VAL A 204 -22.70 -14.49 3.94
CA VAL A 204 -21.52 -13.77 4.45
C VAL A 204 -21.38 -12.47 3.68
N TYR A 205 -21.36 -11.33 4.38
CA TYR A 205 -21.14 -10.02 3.81
C TYR A 205 -19.72 -9.53 4.08
N LEU A 206 -19.05 -9.06 3.02
CA LEU A 206 -17.75 -8.41 3.09
C LEU A 206 -17.89 -6.94 2.68
N ASN A 207 -17.40 -6.04 3.53
CA ASN A 207 -17.32 -4.62 3.21
C ASN A 207 -16.14 -4.36 2.27
N VAL A 208 -16.42 -3.72 1.14
CA VAL A 208 -15.42 -3.38 0.12
C VAL A 208 -15.58 -1.92 -0.26
N SER A 209 -14.47 -1.19 -0.38
CA SER A 209 -14.52 0.21 -0.80
C SER A 209 -14.86 0.35 -2.29
N ALA A 210 -15.45 1.49 -2.67
CA ALA A 210 -15.70 1.82 -4.06
C ALA A 210 -14.41 1.81 -4.89
N TYR A 211 -13.31 2.30 -4.31
CA TYR A 211 -11.98 2.28 -4.94
C TYR A 211 -11.53 0.86 -5.28
N THR A 212 -11.66 -0.08 -4.34
CA THR A 212 -11.28 -1.49 -4.55
C THR A 212 -12.14 -2.16 -5.63
N VAL A 213 -13.44 -1.89 -5.65
CA VAL A 213 -14.38 -2.43 -6.68
C VAL A 213 -14.02 -1.94 -8.08
N MET A 214 -13.50 -0.72 -8.20
CA MET A 214 -13.11 -0.12 -9.49
C MET A 214 -11.77 -0.62 -10.03
N GLN A 215 -11.01 -1.41 -9.28
CA GLN A 215 -9.75 -1.97 -9.76
C GLN A 215 -10.02 -3.01 -10.87
N GLU A 216 -9.24 -2.94 -11.96
CA GLU A 216 -9.44 -3.81 -13.15
C GLU A 216 -9.49 -5.30 -12.82
N ASN A 217 -8.72 -5.73 -11.82
CA ASN A 217 -8.60 -7.14 -11.44
C ASN A 217 -9.62 -7.58 -10.37
N PHE A 218 -10.43 -6.67 -9.81
CA PHE A 218 -11.28 -7.00 -8.68
C PHE A 218 -12.28 -8.13 -8.99
N CYS A 219 -12.93 -8.10 -10.15
CA CYS A 219 -13.86 -9.14 -10.56
C CYS A 219 -13.19 -10.51 -10.66
N ASN A 220 -11.97 -10.58 -11.23
CA ASN A 220 -11.21 -11.81 -11.33
C ASN A 220 -10.83 -12.35 -9.94
N LEU A 221 -10.43 -11.46 -9.04
CA LEU A 221 -10.09 -11.84 -7.66
C LEU A 221 -11.29 -12.44 -6.90
N ILE A 222 -12.49 -11.87 -7.11
CA ILE A 222 -13.72 -12.46 -6.52
C ILE A 222 -14.02 -13.81 -7.15
N LEU A 223 -13.91 -13.96 -8.48
CA LEU A 223 -14.16 -15.23 -9.17
C LEU A 223 -13.19 -16.33 -8.76
N ASP A 224 -11.93 -16.01 -8.54
CA ASP A 224 -10.91 -16.96 -8.07
C ASP A 224 -11.12 -17.36 -6.59
N PHE A 225 -11.87 -16.54 -5.85
CA PHE A 225 -12.16 -16.79 -4.44
C PHE A 225 -13.37 -17.71 -4.23
N VAL A 226 -14.41 -17.63 -5.08
CA VAL A 226 -15.68 -18.36 -4.97
C VAL A 226 -15.57 -19.75 -5.57
#